data_70e66d700bf9e0e4b61ea1760aa6fc79
#
_entry.id   70e66d700bf9e0e4b61ea1760aa6fc79
#
_cell.length_a   1.000
_cell.length_b   1.000
_cell.length_c   1.000
_cell.angle_alpha   90.00
_cell.angle_beta   90.00
_cell.angle_gamma   90.00
#
_symmetry.space_group_name_H-M   'P 1'
#
loop_
_entity.id
_entity.type
_entity.pdbx_description
1 polymer ?
#
loop_
_entity_poly.entity_id
_entity_poly.type
_entity_poly.pdbx_seq_one_letter_code
_entity_poly.pdbx_strand_id
1 'polypeptide(L)'
;MKPMSRLALFALVAIALVRPAAGQVPEDRSHRWYWGATAGGFAYKTNDQGYFVDPMIGVHWLITGKRTALYIGGEQAFLLTEARATVVDQNTGSAHDVTFDQVRRLFIGLMAFPLQQHIEPFAGVGVGLMTVQNPTADCSGATPTAICSTPADAANAEALAQSAGSKAVGWAIGGVQINVGKLAVFGQYMINSAANNFLLSGATHTFSGGVRYSFGSSKEDVTSEH
;
A
#
# COMPACT_ATOMS: atom_id res chain seq x y z
N MET A 1 22.31 -25.83 1.23
CA MET A 1 22.49 -24.55 1.96
C MET A 1 21.46 -23.57 1.45
N LYS A 2 20.52 -23.14 2.30
CA LYS A 2 19.32 -22.37 1.91
C LYS A 2 19.67 -20.93 1.49
N PRO A 3 19.08 -20.37 0.42
CA PRO A 3 19.40 -19.02 -0.11
C PRO A 3 19.01 -17.83 0.79
N MET A 4 18.33 -18.07 1.91
CA MET A 4 17.90 -17.02 2.85
C MET A 4 19.03 -16.27 3.56
N SER A 5 20.26 -16.84 3.62
CA SER A 5 21.38 -16.20 4.36
C SER A 5 22.01 -15.02 3.60
N ARG A 6 21.85 -14.94 2.28
CA ARG A 6 22.47 -13.88 1.47
C ARG A 6 21.70 -12.55 1.51
N LEU A 7 20.36 -12.59 1.61
CA LEU A 7 19.55 -11.38 1.73
C LEU A 7 19.72 -10.70 3.09
N ALA A 8 19.83 -11.48 4.17
CA ALA A 8 20.07 -10.93 5.52
C ALA A 8 21.44 -10.25 5.64
N LEU A 9 22.45 -10.75 4.91
CA LEU A 9 23.80 -10.18 4.92
C LEU A 9 23.84 -8.84 4.18
N PHE A 10 23.10 -8.67 3.09
CA PHE A 10 23.01 -7.40 2.36
C PHE A 10 22.29 -6.30 3.18
N ALA A 11 21.26 -6.66 3.93
CA ALA A 11 20.57 -5.72 4.81
C ALA A 11 21.47 -5.24 5.97
N LEU A 12 22.29 -6.13 6.55
CA LEU A 12 23.22 -5.80 7.62
C LEU A 12 24.40 -4.93 7.15
N VAL A 13 24.91 -5.15 5.93
CA VAL A 13 26.00 -4.35 5.35
C VAL A 13 25.53 -2.94 4.98
N ALA A 14 24.29 -2.76 4.53
CA ALA A 14 23.73 -1.44 4.26
C ALA A 14 23.60 -0.58 5.52
N ILE A 15 23.32 -1.19 6.68
CA ILE A 15 23.22 -0.48 7.98
C ILE A 15 24.61 -0.07 8.50
N ALA A 16 25.66 -0.83 8.21
CA ALA A 16 27.02 -0.57 8.68
C ALA A 16 27.75 0.57 7.93
N LEU A 17 27.25 0.97 6.75
CA LEU A 17 27.88 2.03 5.93
C LEU A 17 27.39 3.44 6.25
N VAL A 18 26.40 3.61 7.13
CA VAL A 18 25.93 4.92 7.58
C VAL A 18 26.85 5.41 8.70
N ARG A 19 27.99 5.98 8.33
CA ARG A 19 28.78 6.79 9.29
C ARG A 19 27.96 8.02 9.66
N PRO A 20 27.69 8.28 10.96
CA PRO A 20 27.07 9.53 11.35
C PRO A 20 28.04 10.66 10.95
N ALA A 21 27.64 11.50 10.02
CA ALA A 21 28.31 12.77 9.75
C ALA A 21 28.10 13.64 11.01
N ALA A 22 29.05 13.55 11.94
CA ALA A 22 29.06 14.38 13.12
C ALA A 22 29.23 15.84 12.66
N GLY A 23 28.21 16.67 12.85
CA GLY A 23 28.32 18.12 12.68
C GLY A 23 27.20 18.82 11.90
N GLN A 24 26.22 18.13 11.33
CA GLN A 24 25.08 18.83 10.77
C GLN A 24 24.03 19.10 11.85
N VAL A 25 23.79 20.39 12.14
CA VAL A 25 22.63 20.83 12.91
C VAL A 25 21.38 20.20 12.25
N PRO A 26 20.49 19.57 13.03
CA PRO A 26 19.29 18.97 12.45
C PRO A 26 18.51 20.05 11.70
N GLU A 27 18.45 19.96 10.39
CA GLU A 27 17.69 20.89 9.58
C GLU A 27 16.23 20.81 10.02
N ASP A 28 15.63 21.94 10.41
CA ASP A 28 14.22 21.99 10.82
C ASP A 28 13.35 21.48 9.67
N ARG A 29 12.81 20.27 9.82
CA ARG A 29 11.99 19.58 8.83
C ARG A 29 10.50 19.78 9.06
N SER A 30 10.15 20.61 10.03
CA SER A 30 8.76 20.95 10.28
C SER A 30 8.19 21.76 9.11
N HIS A 31 6.91 21.51 8.79
CA HIS A 31 6.17 22.24 7.76
C HIS A 31 6.73 22.09 6.33
N ARG A 32 7.32 20.96 6.02
CA ARG A 32 7.80 20.63 4.67
C ARG A 32 6.82 19.76 3.91
N TRP A 33 6.87 19.87 2.61
CA TRP A 33 6.10 19.08 1.67
C TRP A 33 7.01 18.12 0.94
N TYR A 34 6.63 16.84 0.93
CA TYR A 34 7.39 15.80 0.25
C TYR A 34 6.51 15.10 -0.77
N TRP A 35 7.05 14.91 -1.96
CA TRP A 35 6.58 13.90 -2.89
C TRP A 35 7.44 12.64 -2.73
N GLY A 36 6.82 11.48 -2.76
CA GLY A 36 7.52 10.22 -2.66
C GLY A 36 7.02 9.19 -3.64
N ALA A 37 7.93 8.30 -4.01
CA ALA A 37 7.65 7.09 -4.76
C ALA A 37 7.98 5.88 -3.91
N THR A 38 7.21 4.82 -4.07
CA THR A 38 7.38 3.56 -3.33
C THR A 38 7.24 2.37 -4.26
N ALA A 39 7.96 1.30 -3.93
CA ALA A 39 7.82 0.00 -4.56
C ALA A 39 7.96 -1.09 -3.50
N GLY A 40 7.33 -2.23 -3.72
CA GLY A 40 7.36 -3.32 -2.75
C GLY A 40 6.51 -4.51 -3.11
N GLY A 41 6.10 -5.27 -2.08
CA GLY A 41 5.23 -6.42 -2.18
C GLY A 41 3.89 -6.17 -1.49
N PHE A 42 2.83 -6.54 -2.15
CA PHE A 42 1.46 -6.54 -1.66
C PHE A 42 1.03 -7.98 -1.36
N ALA A 43 0.83 -8.30 -0.08
CA ALA A 43 0.40 -9.61 0.37
C ALA A 43 -1.11 -9.60 0.62
N TYR A 44 -1.80 -10.54 0.01
CA TYR A 44 -3.26 -10.67 0.07
C TYR A 44 -3.69 -12.14 -0.01
N LYS A 45 -4.94 -12.39 0.25
CA LYS A 45 -5.63 -13.64 -0.05
C LYS A 45 -7.04 -13.35 -0.53
N THR A 46 -7.63 -14.29 -1.25
CA THR A 46 -9.06 -14.28 -1.60
C THR A 46 -9.83 -15.30 -0.75
N ASN A 47 -11.12 -15.44 -0.95
CA ASN A 47 -11.90 -16.48 -0.29
C ASN A 47 -11.61 -17.89 -0.85
N ASP A 48 -11.09 -17.98 -2.07
CA ASP A 48 -10.80 -19.26 -2.75
C ASP A 48 -9.33 -19.63 -2.71
N GLN A 49 -8.44 -18.64 -2.58
CA GLN A 49 -7.00 -18.84 -2.70
C GLN A 49 -6.27 -18.40 -1.42
N GLY A 50 -5.14 -19.04 -1.14
CA GLY A 50 -4.25 -18.71 -0.05
C GLY A 50 -3.53 -17.37 -0.21
N TYR A 51 -2.49 -17.14 0.61
CA TYR A 51 -1.70 -15.92 0.55
C TYR A 51 -0.80 -15.88 -0.68
N PHE A 52 -0.82 -14.74 -1.34
CA PHE A 52 0.09 -14.36 -2.42
C PHE A 52 0.82 -13.07 -2.06
N VAL A 53 1.97 -12.85 -2.68
CA VAL A 53 2.74 -11.60 -2.57
C VAL A 53 3.11 -11.16 -3.97
N ASP A 54 2.54 -10.06 -4.41
CA ASP A 54 2.72 -9.52 -5.74
C ASP A 54 3.35 -8.14 -5.73
N PRO A 55 4.04 -7.72 -6.80
CA PRO A 55 4.70 -6.43 -6.87
C PRO A 55 3.69 -5.28 -6.84
N MET A 56 4.08 -4.21 -6.18
CA MET A 56 3.34 -2.96 -6.16
C MET A 56 4.23 -1.75 -6.34
N ILE A 57 3.66 -0.70 -6.90
CA ILE A 57 4.25 0.63 -6.97
C ILE A 57 3.27 1.66 -6.44
N GLY A 58 3.77 2.81 -6.01
CA GLY A 58 2.91 3.87 -5.54
C GLY A 58 3.60 5.23 -5.49
N VAL A 59 2.77 6.24 -5.28
CA VAL A 59 3.18 7.62 -5.05
C VAL A 59 2.45 8.16 -3.83
N HIS A 60 3.09 9.06 -3.11
CA HIS A 60 2.47 9.68 -1.96
C HIS A 60 2.94 11.11 -1.76
N TRP A 61 2.11 11.85 -1.08
CA TRP A 61 2.36 13.20 -0.63
C TRP A 61 2.35 13.23 0.89
N LEU A 62 3.38 13.83 1.49
CA LEU A 62 3.54 13.98 2.92
C LEU A 62 3.69 15.46 3.25
N ILE A 63 2.80 15.98 4.09
CA ILE A 63 2.85 17.35 4.61
C ILE A 63 3.20 17.26 6.08
N THR A 64 4.42 17.65 6.45
CA THR A 64 4.89 17.53 7.82
C THR A 64 4.50 18.74 8.66
N GLY A 65 4.08 18.50 9.91
CA GLY A 65 4.09 19.45 11.00
C GLY A 65 5.38 19.30 11.84
N LYS A 66 5.32 19.61 13.12
CA LYS A 66 6.50 19.44 14.00
C LYS A 66 6.89 17.96 14.17
N ARG A 67 5.96 17.13 14.63
CA ARG A 67 6.16 15.68 14.87
C ARG A 67 5.07 14.82 14.24
N THR A 68 4.22 15.43 13.45
CA THR A 68 3.11 14.78 12.76
C THR A 68 3.14 15.12 11.28
N ALA A 69 2.45 14.34 10.47
CA ALA A 69 2.27 14.65 9.07
C ALA A 69 0.90 14.16 8.59
N LEU A 70 0.36 14.86 7.60
CA LEU A 70 -0.69 14.36 6.76
C LEU A 70 -0.07 13.50 5.66
N TYR A 71 -0.56 12.29 5.48
CA TYR A 71 -0.12 11.33 4.48
C TYR A 71 -1.26 11.04 3.51
N ILE A 72 -1.03 11.27 2.23
CA ILE A 72 -1.98 10.99 1.14
C ILE A 72 -1.22 10.17 0.11
N GLY A 73 -1.79 9.07 -0.35
CA GLY A 73 -1.11 8.23 -1.32
C GLY A 73 -2.03 7.40 -2.18
N GLY A 74 -1.44 6.90 -3.26
CA GLY A 74 -2.05 5.94 -4.16
C GLY A 74 -1.05 4.87 -4.55
N GLU A 75 -1.50 3.63 -4.58
CA GLU A 75 -0.70 2.47 -4.91
C GLU A 75 -1.44 1.55 -5.87
N GLN A 76 -0.68 0.88 -6.71
CA GLN A 76 -1.15 -0.11 -7.66
C GLN A 76 -0.35 -1.41 -7.45
N ALA A 77 -1.04 -2.49 -7.13
CA ALA A 77 -0.49 -3.84 -7.15
C ALA A 77 -0.82 -4.52 -8.48
N PHE A 78 0.15 -5.24 -9.03
CA PHE A 78 0.05 -5.98 -10.29
C PHE A 78 0.17 -7.46 -9.94
N LEU A 79 -0.93 -8.19 -10.08
CA LEU A 79 -0.97 -9.61 -9.72
C LEU A 79 -0.33 -10.42 -10.84
N LEU A 80 0.78 -11.07 -10.54
CA LEU A 80 1.53 -11.87 -11.53
C LEU A 80 0.78 -13.13 -11.97
N THR A 81 -0.13 -13.59 -11.12
CA THR A 81 -1.08 -14.65 -11.43
C THR A 81 -2.47 -14.08 -11.18
N GLU A 82 -3.39 -14.31 -12.09
CA GLU A 82 -4.78 -13.89 -11.90
C GLU A 82 -5.32 -14.43 -10.56
N ALA A 83 -5.77 -13.50 -9.72
CA ALA A 83 -6.44 -13.86 -8.50
C ALA A 83 -7.86 -14.30 -8.80
N ARG A 84 -8.31 -15.34 -8.12
CA ARG A 84 -9.69 -15.85 -8.20
C ARG A 84 -10.42 -15.61 -6.90
N ALA A 85 -11.68 -15.21 -7.01
CA ALA A 85 -12.58 -15.08 -5.88
C ALA A 85 -13.99 -15.51 -6.27
N THR A 86 -14.74 -16.08 -5.34
CA THR A 86 -16.15 -16.44 -5.53
C THR A 86 -17.02 -15.28 -5.05
N VAL A 87 -17.96 -14.85 -5.89
CA VAL A 87 -19.05 -13.94 -5.55
C VAL A 87 -20.36 -14.69 -5.46
N VAL A 88 -21.20 -14.32 -4.48
CA VAL A 88 -22.51 -14.96 -4.29
C VAL A 88 -23.61 -13.93 -4.56
N ASP A 89 -24.51 -14.26 -5.47
CA ASP A 89 -25.75 -13.51 -5.66
C ASP A 89 -26.68 -13.76 -4.47
N GLN A 90 -26.91 -12.73 -3.67
CA GLN A 90 -27.73 -12.82 -2.48
C GLN A 90 -29.24 -13.06 -2.78
N ASN A 91 -29.69 -12.78 -4.03
CA ASN A 91 -31.08 -12.96 -4.41
C ASN A 91 -31.36 -14.41 -4.85
N THR A 92 -30.43 -15.01 -5.58
CA THR A 92 -30.57 -16.36 -6.12
C THR A 92 -29.84 -17.42 -5.34
N GLY A 93 -28.84 -17.03 -4.52
CA GLY A 93 -27.92 -17.94 -3.85
C GLY A 93 -26.88 -18.55 -4.79
N SER A 94 -26.85 -18.14 -6.07
CA SER A 94 -25.87 -18.64 -7.03
C SER A 94 -24.49 -18.09 -6.73
N ALA A 95 -23.48 -18.95 -6.80
CA ALA A 95 -22.09 -18.58 -6.63
C ALA A 95 -21.39 -18.58 -7.98
N HIS A 96 -20.55 -17.56 -8.24
CA HIS A 96 -19.82 -17.40 -9.49
C HIS A 96 -18.37 -17.07 -9.19
N ASP A 97 -17.45 -17.70 -9.92
CA ASP A 97 -16.03 -17.38 -9.84
C ASP A 97 -15.72 -16.19 -10.73
N VAL A 98 -14.90 -15.30 -10.22
CA VAL A 98 -14.39 -14.13 -10.93
C VAL A 98 -12.89 -14.04 -10.79
N THR A 99 -12.21 -13.56 -11.83
CA THR A 99 -10.77 -13.34 -11.86
C THR A 99 -10.45 -11.86 -11.98
N PHE A 100 -9.29 -11.45 -11.45
CA PHE A 100 -8.78 -10.09 -11.56
C PHE A 100 -7.25 -10.08 -11.44
N ASP A 101 -6.62 -9.06 -11.99
CA ASP A 101 -5.16 -8.97 -12.11
C ASP A 101 -4.54 -7.73 -11.45
N GLN A 102 -5.35 -6.82 -10.94
CA GLN A 102 -4.85 -5.57 -10.37
C GLN A 102 -5.67 -5.12 -9.15
N VAL A 103 -4.96 -4.52 -8.18
CA VAL A 103 -5.58 -3.88 -7.02
C VAL A 103 -5.05 -2.47 -6.88
N ARG A 104 -5.93 -1.48 -6.87
CA ARG A 104 -5.62 -0.07 -6.62
C ARG A 104 -6.00 0.31 -5.20
N ARG A 105 -5.17 1.14 -4.58
CA ARG A 105 -5.43 1.70 -3.26
C ARG A 105 -5.22 3.21 -3.26
N LEU A 106 -6.15 3.91 -2.65
CA LEU A 106 -6.02 5.33 -2.32
C LEU A 106 -6.17 5.48 -0.81
N PHE A 107 -5.34 6.29 -0.18
CA PHE A 107 -5.38 6.41 1.28
C PHE A 107 -5.03 7.83 1.76
N ILE A 108 -5.60 8.18 2.90
CA ILE A 108 -5.32 9.39 3.65
C ILE A 108 -5.23 9.08 5.13
N GLY A 109 -4.34 9.73 5.84
CA GLY A 109 -4.20 9.55 7.27
C GLY A 109 -3.14 10.42 7.92
N LEU A 110 -2.90 10.17 9.18
CA LEU A 110 -1.94 10.89 9.99
C LEU A 110 -0.76 10.01 10.34
N MET A 111 0.42 10.58 10.28
CA MET A 111 1.67 9.96 10.70
C MET A 111 2.28 10.73 11.86
N ALA A 112 3.01 10.02 12.73
CA ALA A 112 3.80 10.56 13.80
C ALA A 112 5.28 10.20 13.61
N PHE A 113 6.15 11.16 13.88
CA PHE A 113 7.60 11.06 13.87
C PHE A 113 8.11 11.36 15.30
N PRO A 114 8.22 10.34 16.18
CA PRO A 114 8.55 10.57 17.57
C PRO A 114 9.96 11.14 17.77
N LEU A 115 10.87 10.84 16.85
CA LEU A 115 12.25 11.30 16.87
C LEU A 115 12.53 12.15 15.63
N GLN A 116 13.23 13.28 15.82
CA GLN A 116 13.69 14.16 14.75
C GLN A 116 15.23 14.07 14.66
N GLN A 117 15.69 12.98 14.08
CA GLN A 117 17.11 12.65 13.94
C GLN A 117 17.41 12.30 12.47
N HIS A 118 18.65 11.93 12.19
CA HIS A 118 19.03 11.44 10.88
C HIS A 118 18.26 10.15 10.50
N ILE A 119 18.01 9.28 11.48
CA ILE A 119 17.16 8.09 11.36
C ILE A 119 15.89 8.37 12.15
N GLU A 120 14.76 8.38 11.46
CA GLU A 120 13.45 8.72 12.02
C GLU A 120 12.50 7.53 11.92
N PRO A 121 12.17 6.86 13.02
CA PRO A 121 11.05 5.95 13.04
C PRO A 121 9.75 6.73 12.88
N PHE A 122 8.78 6.11 12.24
CA PHE A 122 7.45 6.67 12.08
C PHE A 122 6.38 5.62 12.22
N ALA A 123 5.20 6.06 12.62
CA ALA A 123 3.99 5.26 12.60
C ALA A 123 2.81 6.13 12.16
N GLY A 124 1.76 5.51 11.64
CA GLY A 124 0.59 6.24 11.19
C GLY A 124 -0.64 5.36 11.09
N VAL A 125 -1.78 6.02 11.01
CA VAL A 125 -3.09 5.38 10.83
C VAL A 125 -3.98 6.24 9.93
N GLY A 126 -4.92 5.61 9.28
CA GLY A 126 -5.85 6.34 8.43
C GLY A 126 -6.91 5.45 7.82
N VAL A 127 -7.55 6.00 6.79
CA VAL A 127 -8.58 5.33 6.01
C VAL A 127 -8.19 5.34 4.53
N GLY A 128 -8.70 4.39 3.78
CA GLY A 128 -8.45 4.29 2.36
C GLY A 128 -9.59 3.62 1.62
N LEU A 129 -9.51 3.70 0.31
CA LEU A 129 -10.33 2.97 -0.63
C LEU A 129 -9.45 1.94 -1.33
N MET A 130 -9.85 0.70 -1.28
CA MET A 130 -9.22 -0.40 -2.00
C MET A 130 -10.17 -0.87 -3.10
N THR A 131 -9.66 -0.95 -4.33
CA THR A 131 -10.46 -1.29 -5.52
C THR A 131 -9.75 -2.37 -6.32
N VAL A 132 -10.44 -3.47 -6.55
CA VAL A 132 -10.06 -4.49 -7.52
C VAL A 132 -10.44 -3.99 -8.91
N GLN A 133 -9.51 -4.07 -9.85
CA GLN A 133 -9.71 -3.56 -11.21
C GLN A 133 -10.13 -4.68 -12.16
N ASN A 134 -11.06 -4.35 -13.06
CA ASN A 134 -11.50 -5.19 -14.18
C ASN A 134 -11.79 -6.66 -13.79
N PRO A 135 -12.64 -6.92 -12.79
CA PRO A 135 -13.01 -8.29 -12.49
C PRO A 135 -13.82 -8.88 -13.67
N THR A 136 -13.45 -10.08 -14.10
CA THR A 136 -14.10 -10.81 -15.18
C THR A 136 -14.67 -12.13 -14.66
N ALA A 137 -15.83 -12.56 -15.20
CA ALA A 137 -16.39 -13.86 -14.83
C ALA A 137 -15.52 -15.00 -15.36
N ASP A 138 -15.22 -15.97 -14.51
CA ASP A 138 -14.55 -17.20 -14.91
C ASP A 138 -15.60 -18.21 -15.42
N CYS A 139 -15.65 -18.40 -16.73
CA CYS A 139 -16.56 -19.35 -17.38
C CYS A 139 -15.80 -20.56 -17.94
N SER A 140 -14.67 -20.91 -17.37
CA SER A 140 -13.80 -22.00 -17.87
C SER A 140 -14.37 -23.41 -17.65
N GLY A 141 -15.35 -23.56 -16.74
CA GLY A 141 -15.86 -24.85 -16.31
C GLY A 141 -14.90 -25.66 -15.43
N ALA A 142 -13.82 -25.02 -14.94
CA ALA A 142 -12.82 -25.68 -14.11
C ALA A 142 -13.33 -26.03 -12.71
N THR A 143 -14.33 -25.27 -12.22
CA THR A 143 -15.01 -25.49 -10.94
C THR A 143 -16.54 -25.45 -11.15
N PRO A 144 -17.34 -25.98 -10.22
CA PRO A 144 -18.80 -25.86 -10.29
C PRO A 144 -19.32 -24.42 -10.31
N THR A 145 -18.55 -23.48 -9.82
CA THR A 145 -18.85 -22.04 -9.76
C THR A 145 -18.27 -21.25 -10.96
N ALA A 146 -17.38 -21.86 -11.75
CA ALA A 146 -16.84 -21.30 -12.99
C ALA A 146 -17.66 -21.68 -14.23
N ILE A 147 -18.99 -21.80 -14.10
CA ILE A 147 -19.91 -22.16 -15.19
C ILE A 147 -20.82 -20.97 -15.45
N CYS A 148 -20.82 -20.48 -16.69
CA CYS A 148 -21.76 -19.48 -17.16
C CYS A 148 -22.71 -20.17 -18.14
N SER A 149 -23.95 -20.42 -17.73
CA SER A 149 -24.94 -21.08 -18.56
C SER A 149 -25.40 -20.19 -19.73
N THR A 150 -25.37 -18.90 -19.53
CA THR A 150 -25.74 -17.88 -20.51
C THR A 150 -24.79 -16.66 -20.42
N PRO A 151 -24.73 -15.83 -21.50
CA PRO A 151 -24.02 -14.54 -21.42
C PRO A 151 -24.56 -13.61 -20.32
N ALA A 152 -25.85 -13.76 -19.97
CA ALA A 152 -26.46 -12.98 -18.89
C ALA A 152 -25.90 -13.39 -17.51
N ASP A 153 -25.59 -14.68 -17.30
CA ASP A 153 -24.98 -15.16 -16.06
C ASP A 153 -23.57 -14.59 -15.89
N ALA A 154 -22.77 -14.54 -16.98
CA ALA A 154 -21.46 -13.91 -16.97
C ALA A 154 -21.55 -12.42 -16.62
N ALA A 155 -22.44 -11.68 -17.27
CA ALA A 155 -22.66 -10.26 -16.99
C ALA A 155 -23.14 -10.00 -15.56
N ASN A 156 -23.97 -10.87 -15.01
CA ASN A 156 -24.42 -10.79 -13.62
C ASN A 156 -23.25 -11.02 -12.64
N ALA A 157 -22.39 -12.04 -12.89
CA ALA A 157 -21.22 -12.31 -12.09
C ALA A 157 -20.24 -11.12 -12.08
N GLU A 158 -20.00 -10.49 -13.23
CA GLU A 158 -19.17 -9.28 -13.35
C GLU A 158 -19.78 -8.10 -12.60
N ALA A 159 -21.08 -7.87 -12.69
CA ALA A 159 -21.77 -6.80 -11.96
C ALA A 159 -21.67 -7.01 -10.44
N LEU A 160 -21.84 -8.24 -9.95
CA LEU A 160 -21.65 -8.60 -8.55
C LEU A 160 -20.21 -8.37 -8.10
N ALA A 161 -19.23 -8.79 -8.92
CA ALA A 161 -17.82 -8.58 -8.64
C ALA A 161 -17.45 -7.09 -8.60
N GLN A 162 -17.98 -6.26 -9.49
CA GLN A 162 -17.80 -4.81 -9.48
C GLN A 162 -18.35 -4.20 -8.17
N SER A 163 -19.54 -4.65 -7.75
CA SER A 163 -20.14 -4.17 -6.48
C SER A 163 -19.32 -4.55 -5.24
N ALA A 164 -18.68 -5.74 -5.27
CA ALA A 164 -17.78 -6.23 -4.24
C ALA A 164 -16.33 -5.76 -4.43
N GLY A 165 -16.01 -5.16 -5.56
CA GLY A 165 -14.65 -4.79 -5.97
C GLY A 165 -14.09 -3.53 -5.30
N SER A 166 -14.89 -2.73 -4.59
CA SER A 166 -14.43 -1.50 -3.94
C SER A 166 -14.89 -1.43 -2.49
N LYS A 167 -13.95 -1.23 -1.57
CA LYS A 167 -14.26 -1.11 -0.13
C LYS A 167 -13.41 -0.06 0.56
N ALA A 168 -14.03 0.62 1.51
CA ALA A 168 -13.31 1.44 2.46
C ALA A 168 -12.62 0.53 3.49
N VAL A 169 -11.36 0.83 3.79
CA VAL A 169 -10.53 0.08 4.72
C VAL A 169 -9.82 1.05 5.68
N GLY A 170 -9.65 0.63 6.93
CA GLY A 170 -8.71 1.27 7.84
C GLY A 170 -7.31 0.76 7.56
N TRP A 171 -6.28 1.59 7.79
CA TRP A 171 -4.89 1.15 7.68
C TRP A 171 -4.04 1.65 8.83
N ALA A 172 -2.99 0.90 9.12
CA ALA A 172 -1.92 1.28 10.01
C ALA A 172 -0.56 1.05 9.32
N ILE A 173 0.39 1.94 9.56
CA ILE A 173 1.72 1.91 8.96
C ILE A 173 2.78 2.10 10.04
N GLY A 174 3.92 1.44 9.88
CA GLY A 174 5.12 1.66 10.67
C GLY A 174 6.36 1.53 9.80
N GLY A 175 7.39 2.31 10.10
CA GLY A 175 8.60 2.28 9.30
C GLY A 175 9.70 3.14 9.86
N VAL A 176 10.78 3.22 9.08
CA VAL A 176 11.95 4.04 9.39
C VAL A 176 12.35 4.78 8.13
N GLN A 177 12.73 6.04 8.27
CA GLN A 177 13.34 6.82 7.20
C GLN A 177 14.72 7.34 7.60
N ILE A 178 15.58 7.49 6.60
CA ILE A 178 16.91 8.10 6.70
C ILE A 178 16.90 9.34 5.84
N ASN A 179 17.23 10.46 6.44
CA ASN A 179 17.16 11.77 5.79
C ASN A 179 18.56 12.22 5.34
N VAL A 180 18.66 12.63 4.08
CA VAL A 180 19.89 13.15 3.46
C VAL A 180 19.55 14.44 2.72
N GLY A 181 19.69 15.58 3.40
CA GLY A 181 19.29 16.88 2.84
C GLY A 181 17.80 16.94 2.52
N LYS A 182 17.48 17.19 1.24
CA LYS A 182 16.08 17.22 0.74
C LYS A 182 15.51 15.83 0.43
N LEU A 183 16.33 14.79 0.48
CA LEU A 183 15.92 13.42 0.22
C LEU A 183 15.70 12.68 1.53
N ALA A 184 14.72 11.79 1.55
CA ALA A 184 14.56 10.76 2.57
C ALA A 184 14.36 9.39 1.89
N VAL A 185 15.14 8.41 2.32
CA VAL A 185 14.96 7.00 1.92
C VAL A 185 14.24 6.30 3.06
N PHE A 186 13.23 5.51 2.77
CA PHE A 186 12.43 4.85 3.79
C PHE A 186 12.14 3.39 3.47
N GLY A 187 11.88 2.64 4.56
CA GLY A 187 11.27 1.32 4.53
C GLY A 187 10.07 1.30 5.45
N GLN A 188 8.98 0.65 5.02
CA GLN A 188 7.72 0.65 5.75
C GLN A 188 6.95 -0.67 5.59
N TYR A 189 6.15 -0.94 6.60
CA TYR A 189 5.15 -1.99 6.60
C TYR A 189 3.78 -1.36 6.84
N MET A 190 2.79 -1.73 6.01
CA MET A 190 1.40 -1.28 6.15
C MET A 190 0.49 -2.50 6.26
N ILE A 191 -0.46 -2.44 7.16
CA ILE A 191 -1.57 -3.38 7.29
C ILE A 191 -2.87 -2.65 7.00
N ASN A 192 -3.74 -3.26 6.19
CA ASN A 192 -5.09 -2.77 5.98
C ASN A 192 -6.09 -3.72 6.64
N SER A 193 -7.15 -3.16 7.21
CA SER A 193 -8.21 -3.95 7.83
C SER A 193 -8.90 -4.86 6.82
N ALA A 194 -9.43 -5.96 7.29
CA ALA A 194 -10.38 -6.76 6.53
C ALA A 194 -11.65 -5.93 6.22
N ALA A 195 -12.26 -6.20 5.08
CA ALA A 195 -13.56 -5.66 4.72
C ALA A 195 -14.55 -6.80 4.44
N ASN A 196 -15.79 -6.63 4.87
CA ASN A 196 -16.85 -7.60 4.60
C ASN A 196 -17.33 -7.46 3.14
N ASN A 197 -17.71 -8.58 2.53
CA ASN A 197 -18.21 -8.63 1.16
C ASN A 197 -17.25 -7.94 0.17
N PHE A 198 -15.98 -8.30 0.27
CA PHE A 198 -14.91 -7.82 -0.59
C PHE A 198 -14.23 -9.03 -1.26
N LEU A 199 -13.72 -8.85 -2.47
CA LEU A 199 -13.03 -9.93 -3.21
C LEU A 199 -11.75 -10.39 -2.53
N LEU A 200 -11.08 -9.50 -1.77
CA LEU A 200 -9.95 -9.86 -0.93
C LEU A 200 -10.42 -10.24 0.47
N SER A 201 -9.93 -11.35 0.96
CA SER A 201 -10.33 -11.92 2.25
C SER A 201 -9.32 -11.56 3.35
N GLY A 202 -9.85 -11.10 4.49
CA GLY A 202 -9.02 -10.76 5.65
C GLY A 202 -8.19 -9.50 5.48
N ALA A 203 -7.22 -9.31 6.36
CA ALA A 203 -6.29 -8.19 6.32
C ALA A 203 -5.30 -8.36 5.16
N THR A 204 -4.92 -7.24 4.51
CA THR A 204 -3.85 -7.21 3.52
C THR A 204 -2.62 -6.53 4.09
N HIS A 205 -1.45 -6.93 3.61
CA HIS A 205 -0.16 -6.48 4.13
C HIS A 205 0.70 -5.94 3.00
N THR A 206 1.50 -4.90 3.29
CA THR A 206 2.43 -4.34 2.32
C THR A 206 3.79 -4.13 2.96
N PHE A 207 4.83 -4.60 2.30
CA PHE A 207 6.22 -4.29 2.62
C PHE A 207 6.77 -3.46 1.49
N SER A 208 7.19 -2.24 1.75
CA SER A 208 7.66 -1.34 0.71
C SER A 208 8.81 -0.48 1.17
N GLY A 209 9.56 -0.01 0.20
CA GLY A 209 10.60 0.99 0.37
C GLY A 209 10.47 2.05 -0.70
N GLY A 210 11.13 3.17 -0.50
CA GLY A 210 11.06 4.25 -1.47
C GLY A 210 11.88 5.46 -1.09
N VAL A 211 11.64 6.52 -1.85
CA VAL A 211 12.29 7.82 -1.67
C VAL A 211 11.26 8.93 -1.57
N ARG A 212 11.57 9.94 -0.78
CA ARG A 212 10.81 11.19 -0.65
C ARG A 212 11.71 12.37 -0.97
N TYR A 213 11.21 13.33 -1.71
CA TYR A 213 11.90 14.57 -2.02
C TYR A 213 11.12 15.76 -1.47
N SER A 214 11.80 16.62 -0.69
CA SER A 214 11.22 17.86 -0.15
C SER A 214 11.35 18.98 -1.19
N PHE A 215 10.22 19.52 -1.62
CA PHE A 215 10.16 20.55 -2.67
C PHE A 215 9.65 21.90 -2.18
N GLY A 216 9.18 22.01 -0.94
CA GLY A 216 8.64 23.25 -0.39
C GLY A 216 8.48 23.19 1.11
N SER A 217 8.16 24.35 1.67
CA SER A 217 7.80 24.55 3.08
C SER A 217 6.55 25.41 3.15
N SER A 218 5.69 25.15 4.14
CA SER A 218 4.53 26.00 4.46
C SER A 218 4.89 27.12 5.44
N LYS A 219 6.15 27.27 5.84
CA LYS A 219 6.61 28.48 6.54
C LYS A 219 6.72 29.60 5.53
N GLU A 220 5.91 30.63 5.68
CA GLU A 220 6.19 31.93 5.09
C GLU A 220 7.46 32.47 5.74
N ASP A 221 8.50 32.70 4.95
CA ASP A 221 9.63 33.53 5.36
C ASP A 221 9.09 34.95 5.48
N VAL A 222 8.59 35.30 6.65
CA VAL A 222 8.36 36.69 7.03
C VAL A 222 9.74 37.29 7.21
N THR A 223 10.37 37.68 6.11
CA THR A 223 11.50 38.61 6.14
C THR A 223 10.96 39.91 6.68
N SER A 224 11.13 40.10 8.00
CA SER A 224 11.03 41.42 8.59
C SER A 224 12.18 42.23 8.03
N GLU A 225 11.94 42.96 6.94
CA GLU A 225 12.76 44.13 6.57
C GLU A 225 12.64 45.12 7.70
N HIS A 226 13.71 45.31 8.43
CA HIS A 226 14.00 46.45 9.31
C HIS A 226 15.21 47.19 8.79
#